data_5ffad233443f6130daf945bd9a581a9d
#
_entry.id   5ffad233443f6130daf945bd9a581a9d
#
_cell.length_a   1.000
_cell.length_b   1.000
_cell.length_c   1.000
_cell.angle_alpha   90.00
_cell.angle_beta   90.00
_cell.angle_gamma   90.00
#
_symmetry.space_group_name_H-M   'P 1'
#
loop_
_entity.id
_entity.type
_entity.pdbx_description
1 polymer ?
#
loop_
_entity_poly.entity_id
_entity_poly.type
_entity_poly.pdbx_seq_one_letter_code
_entity_poly.pdbx_strand_id
1 'polypeptide(L)'
;MNIFINDIPLVIKKLSEKVYKHKFDLILSPDDDFTSKDLVGDVLVRDAGPLFVDRLLRLMEVKKLKKLKSLTMLVRKKKFITLHFKDQFKIAKAGGGLVVKGDQVLMIYRLGKWDLPKGKLKNDEDQAVGALREVEEETNIKLELGEELPSTWHSYAYKGNKMLKKTSWYLMKSLDDTLMKPQTEEYIEEVRWMSPQEALAKLEDSYASIALVVRHYLTNTAGKPAKAPAAGK
;
A
#
# COMPACT_ATOMS: atom_id res chain seq x y z
N MET A 1 -4.80 4.84 -8.30
CA MET A 1 -4.18 5.24 -7.04
C MET A 1 -4.73 4.32 -5.97
N ASN A 2 -3.85 3.61 -5.28
CA ASN A 2 -4.21 2.66 -4.21
C ASN A 2 -4.11 3.39 -2.87
N ILE A 3 -5.25 3.77 -2.30
CA ILE A 3 -5.33 4.57 -1.07
C ILE A 3 -5.81 3.67 0.07
N PHE A 4 -5.27 3.90 1.27
CA PHE A 4 -5.67 3.21 2.49
C PHE A 4 -5.89 4.25 3.60
N ILE A 5 -7.10 4.29 4.15
CA ILE A 5 -7.46 5.16 5.27
C ILE A 5 -7.84 4.27 6.44
N ASN A 6 -7.09 4.37 7.55
CA ASN A 6 -7.24 3.45 8.68
C ASN A 6 -7.18 1.97 8.26
N ASP A 7 -6.28 1.67 7.31
CA ASP A 7 -6.08 0.36 6.67
C ASP A 7 -7.24 -0.13 5.78
N ILE A 8 -8.23 0.72 5.52
CA ILE A 8 -9.36 0.43 4.64
C ILE A 8 -9.00 0.84 3.21
N PRO A 9 -9.05 -0.07 2.22
CA PRO A 9 -8.82 0.26 0.82
C PRO A 9 -9.86 1.24 0.28
N LEU A 10 -9.39 2.32 -0.35
CA LEU A 10 -10.21 3.32 -1.04
C LEU A 10 -9.76 3.42 -2.49
N VAL A 11 -10.68 3.25 -3.43
CA VAL A 11 -10.39 3.31 -4.86
C VAL A 11 -11.22 4.40 -5.52
N ILE A 12 -10.57 5.31 -6.28
CA ILE A 12 -11.22 6.34 -7.08
C ILE A 12 -11.17 5.93 -8.56
N LYS A 13 -12.33 5.71 -9.17
CA LYS A 13 -12.50 5.33 -10.57
C LYS A 13 -13.29 6.38 -11.33
N LYS A 14 -13.16 6.42 -12.67
CA LYS A 14 -14.06 7.22 -13.50
C LYS A 14 -15.47 6.61 -13.47
N LEU A 15 -16.49 7.45 -13.55
CA LEU A 15 -17.90 7.02 -13.62
C LEU A 15 -18.16 6.07 -14.81
N SER A 16 -17.37 6.23 -15.89
CA SER A 16 -17.44 5.37 -17.08
C SER A 16 -16.72 4.01 -16.93
N GLU A 17 -15.91 3.83 -15.89
CA GLU A 17 -15.22 2.56 -15.67
C GLU A 17 -16.21 1.49 -15.21
N LYS A 18 -16.12 0.31 -15.82
CA LYS A 18 -17.02 -0.82 -15.52
C LYS A 18 -16.78 -1.32 -14.08
N VAL A 19 -17.86 -1.45 -13.32
CA VAL A 19 -17.88 -2.10 -12.01
C VAL A 19 -19.03 -3.11 -11.95
N TYR A 20 -18.79 -4.20 -11.26
CA TYR A 20 -19.80 -5.26 -11.08
C TYR A 20 -20.55 -4.98 -9.77
N LYS A 21 -21.81 -4.50 -9.89
CA LYS A 21 -22.63 -4.08 -8.73
C LYS A 21 -22.81 -5.18 -7.68
N HIS A 22 -22.93 -6.45 -8.10
CA HIS A 22 -23.09 -7.59 -7.20
C HIS A 22 -21.89 -7.86 -6.27
N LYS A 23 -20.77 -7.16 -6.48
CA LYS A 23 -19.57 -7.24 -5.60
C LYS A 23 -19.61 -6.25 -4.44
N PHE A 24 -20.67 -5.46 -4.32
CA PHE A 24 -20.80 -4.45 -3.27
C PHE A 24 -21.99 -4.77 -2.37
N ASP A 25 -21.75 -4.67 -1.06
CA ASP A 25 -22.77 -4.87 -0.04
C ASP A 25 -23.69 -3.64 0.09
N LEU A 26 -23.17 -2.44 -0.23
CA LEU A 26 -23.90 -1.18 -0.20
C LEU A 26 -23.54 -0.32 -1.42
N ILE A 27 -24.56 0.29 -2.03
CA ILE A 27 -24.39 1.27 -3.11
C ILE A 27 -25.02 2.58 -2.66
N LEU A 28 -24.22 3.65 -2.62
CA LEU A 28 -24.63 5.00 -2.24
C LEU A 28 -24.58 5.95 -3.43
N SER A 29 -25.51 6.91 -3.44
CA SER A 29 -25.51 8.11 -4.27
C SER A 29 -25.14 9.35 -3.42
N PRO A 30 -24.70 10.49 -4.01
CA PRO A 30 -24.28 11.66 -3.26
C PRO A 30 -25.36 12.24 -2.32
N ASP A 31 -26.63 12.09 -2.70
CA ASP A 31 -27.77 12.63 -1.98
C ASP A 31 -28.32 11.68 -0.92
N ASP A 32 -27.80 10.46 -0.85
CA ASP A 32 -28.22 9.49 0.15
C ASP A 32 -27.78 9.95 1.55
N ASP A 33 -28.68 9.85 2.49
CA ASP A 33 -28.35 10.03 3.88
C ASP A 33 -27.76 8.72 4.44
N PHE A 34 -26.54 8.81 5.01
CA PHE A 34 -25.85 7.68 5.60
C PHE A 34 -25.06 8.08 6.82
N THR A 35 -24.83 7.14 7.68
CA THR A 35 -24.05 7.27 8.91
C THR A 35 -22.88 6.28 8.89
N SER A 36 -22.00 6.37 9.87
CA SER A 36 -20.94 5.39 10.06
C SER A 36 -21.43 3.96 10.32
N LYS A 37 -22.68 3.78 10.73
CA LYS A 37 -23.28 2.45 10.98
C LYS A 37 -23.66 1.73 9.69
N ASP A 38 -23.95 2.49 8.65
CA ASP A 38 -24.37 1.98 7.35
C ASP A 38 -23.19 1.52 6.49
N LEU A 39 -21.99 2.05 6.79
CA LEU A 39 -20.75 1.72 6.07
C LEU A 39 -20.21 0.34 6.52
N VAL A 40 -20.75 -0.72 5.91
CA VAL A 40 -20.43 -2.12 6.22
C VAL A 40 -20.08 -2.86 4.93
N GLY A 41 -19.08 -3.75 4.99
CA GLY A 41 -18.65 -4.56 3.84
C GLY A 41 -17.97 -3.75 2.73
N ASP A 42 -18.20 -4.13 1.49
CA ASP A 42 -17.68 -3.47 0.31
C ASP A 42 -18.68 -2.42 -0.19
N VAL A 43 -18.29 -1.14 -0.15
CA VAL A 43 -19.18 0.00 -0.44
C VAL A 43 -18.82 0.64 -1.77
N LEU A 44 -19.83 0.85 -2.62
CA LEU A 44 -19.74 1.62 -3.85
C LEU A 44 -20.45 2.96 -3.68
N VAL A 45 -19.75 4.05 -3.99
CA VAL A 45 -20.37 5.38 -4.10
C VAL A 45 -20.38 5.78 -5.58
N ARG A 46 -21.56 6.09 -6.10
CA ARG A 46 -21.74 6.54 -7.48
C ARG A 46 -21.77 8.06 -7.55
N ASP A 47 -21.02 8.61 -8.50
CA ASP A 47 -20.99 10.05 -8.79
C ASP A 47 -20.55 10.93 -7.59
N ALA A 48 -19.57 10.44 -6.81
CA ALA A 48 -19.07 11.16 -5.65
C ALA A 48 -18.47 12.52 -6.04
N GLY A 49 -19.02 13.59 -5.45
CA GLY A 49 -18.49 14.96 -5.53
C GLY A 49 -17.59 15.32 -4.34
N PRO A 50 -17.00 16.55 -4.35
CA PRO A 50 -16.10 16.99 -3.27
C PRO A 50 -16.74 16.94 -1.88
N LEU A 51 -17.99 17.41 -1.73
CA LEU A 51 -18.69 17.42 -0.44
C LEU A 51 -18.90 16.02 0.13
N PHE A 52 -19.14 15.04 -0.76
CA PHE A 52 -19.23 13.64 -0.34
C PHE A 52 -17.89 13.13 0.17
N VAL A 53 -16.78 13.45 -0.53
CA VAL A 53 -15.42 13.10 -0.11
C VAL A 53 -15.12 13.69 1.26
N ASP A 54 -15.43 14.95 1.50
CA ASP A 54 -15.20 15.64 2.78
C ASP A 54 -16.02 15.01 3.92
N ARG A 55 -17.29 14.68 3.66
CA ARG A 55 -18.17 13.98 4.63
C ARG A 55 -17.60 12.62 4.98
N LEU A 56 -17.20 11.85 3.97
CA LEU A 56 -16.63 10.51 4.14
C LEU A 56 -15.35 10.55 4.96
N LEU A 57 -14.39 11.42 4.58
CA LEU A 57 -13.12 11.56 5.30
C LEU A 57 -13.34 11.90 6.77
N ARG A 58 -14.26 12.85 7.07
CA ARG A 58 -14.63 13.17 8.45
C ARG A 58 -15.13 11.95 9.22
N LEU A 59 -16.00 11.13 8.60
CA LEU A 59 -16.49 9.91 9.25
C LEU A 59 -15.37 8.90 9.51
N MET A 60 -14.45 8.73 8.57
CA MET A 60 -13.32 7.80 8.70
C MET A 60 -12.28 8.26 9.74
N GLU A 61 -12.15 9.57 9.98
CA GLU A 61 -11.27 10.14 10.99
C GLU A 61 -11.78 9.97 12.41
N VAL A 62 -13.09 10.25 12.60
CA VAL A 62 -13.72 10.26 13.92
C VAL A 62 -14.02 8.84 14.42
N LYS A 63 -14.27 7.90 13.50
CA LYS A 63 -14.68 6.53 13.85
C LYS A 63 -13.82 5.49 13.12
N LYS A 64 -13.35 4.50 13.88
CA LYS A 64 -12.81 3.27 13.29
C LYS A 64 -13.99 2.48 12.70
N LEU A 65 -14.14 2.54 11.37
CA LEU A 65 -15.19 1.81 10.64
C LEU A 65 -14.81 0.33 10.50
N LYS A 66 -14.78 -0.40 11.62
CA LYS A 66 -14.28 -1.79 11.69
C LYS A 66 -15.02 -2.78 10.77
N LYS A 67 -16.24 -2.45 10.35
CA LYS A 67 -17.08 -3.29 9.48
C LYS A 67 -16.96 -2.93 8.01
N LEU A 68 -16.33 -1.80 7.67
CA LEU A 68 -16.08 -1.39 6.28
C LEU A 68 -14.86 -2.14 5.76
N LYS A 69 -15.03 -2.94 4.71
CA LYS A 69 -13.96 -3.73 4.09
C LYS A 69 -13.25 -2.96 2.99
N SER A 70 -14.00 -2.30 2.14
CA SER A 70 -13.45 -1.44 1.08
C SER A 70 -14.42 -0.35 0.66
N LEU A 71 -13.89 0.69 0.01
CA LEU A 71 -14.67 1.77 -0.56
C LEU A 71 -14.25 2.04 -2.00
N THR A 72 -15.20 2.01 -2.93
CA THR A 72 -14.99 2.42 -4.32
C THR A 72 -15.83 3.65 -4.63
N MET A 73 -15.19 4.71 -5.10
CA MET A 73 -15.88 5.93 -5.56
C MET A 73 -15.82 6.02 -7.09
N LEU A 74 -16.97 6.09 -7.73
CA LEU A 74 -17.09 6.46 -9.14
C LEU A 74 -17.30 7.97 -9.24
N VAL A 75 -16.48 8.64 -10.04
CA VAL A 75 -16.47 10.10 -10.14
C VAL A 75 -16.41 10.57 -11.59
N ARG A 76 -17.06 11.68 -11.92
CA ARG A 76 -17.03 12.27 -13.28
C ARG A 76 -15.64 12.82 -13.63
N LYS A 77 -15.03 13.57 -12.72
CA LYS A 77 -13.74 14.25 -12.90
C LYS A 77 -12.68 13.65 -11.98
N LYS A 78 -12.18 12.45 -12.33
CA LYS A 78 -11.24 11.66 -11.49
C LYS A 78 -10.02 12.48 -11.04
N LYS A 79 -9.37 13.26 -11.96
CA LYS A 79 -8.20 14.07 -11.63
C LYS A 79 -8.54 15.12 -10.57
N PHE A 80 -9.67 15.83 -10.74
CA PHE A 80 -10.12 16.86 -9.81
C PHE A 80 -10.42 16.27 -8.42
N ILE A 81 -11.21 15.20 -8.34
CA ILE A 81 -11.53 14.55 -7.05
C ILE A 81 -10.28 13.98 -6.38
N THR A 82 -9.34 13.43 -7.16
CA THR A 82 -8.06 12.94 -6.59
C THR A 82 -7.21 14.08 -6.02
N LEU A 83 -7.19 15.25 -6.65
CA LEU A 83 -6.49 16.42 -6.12
C LEU A 83 -7.19 16.93 -4.86
N HIS A 84 -8.52 17.15 -4.92
CA HIS A 84 -9.32 17.58 -3.78
C HIS A 84 -9.14 16.64 -2.55
N PHE A 85 -9.08 15.33 -2.79
CA PHE A 85 -8.77 14.35 -1.74
C PHE A 85 -7.38 14.58 -1.15
N LYS A 86 -6.35 14.75 -1.99
CA LYS A 86 -4.96 14.94 -1.53
C LYS A 86 -4.77 16.25 -0.77
N ASP A 87 -5.47 17.30 -1.16
CA ASP A 87 -5.39 18.64 -0.53
C ASP A 87 -5.86 18.64 0.94
N GLN A 88 -6.57 17.58 1.37
CA GLN A 88 -6.96 17.39 2.77
C GLN A 88 -5.78 16.94 3.67
N PHE A 89 -4.61 16.65 3.10
CA PHE A 89 -3.47 16.04 3.80
C PHE A 89 -2.15 16.74 3.51
N LYS A 90 -1.24 16.68 4.46
CA LYS A 90 0.18 16.92 4.20
C LYS A 90 0.79 15.66 3.57
N ILE A 91 1.47 15.84 2.44
CA ILE A 91 2.05 14.71 1.70
C ILE A 91 3.43 14.37 2.27
N ALA A 92 3.63 13.09 2.58
CA ALA A 92 4.94 12.50 2.87
C ALA A 92 5.33 11.53 1.75
N LYS A 93 6.63 11.41 1.47
CA LYS A 93 7.17 10.48 0.47
C LYS A 93 8.03 9.42 1.17
N ALA A 94 7.85 8.17 0.75
CA ALA A 94 8.64 7.04 1.20
C ALA A 94 9.03 6.15 0.00
N GLY A 95 10.13 5.43 0.14
CA GLY A 95 10.56 4.39 -0.76
C GLY A 95 10.70 3.07 -0.02
N GLY A 96 10.43 1.96 -0.68
CA GLY A 96 10.59 0.63 -0.11
C GLY A 96 10.71 -0.45 -1.17
N GLY A 97 10.99 -1.67 -0.73
CA GLY A 97 11.23 -2.79 -1.62
C GLY A 97 10.48 -4.06 -1.23
N LEU A 98 10.08 -4.80 -2.26
CA LEU A 98 9.77 -6.22 -2.16
C LEU A 98 11.04 -6.95 -2.60
N VAL A 99 11.76 -7.52 -1.64
CA VAL A 99 13.03 -8.19 -1.88
C VAL A 99 12.81 -9.67 -2.10
N VAL A 100 13.49 -10.23 -3.11
CA VAL A 100 13.37 -11.65 -3.46
C VAL A 100 14.75 -12.34 -3.50
N LYS A 101 14.75 -13.63 -3.14
CA LYS A 101 15.90 -14.54 -3.26
C LYS A 101 15.38 -15.90 -3.68
N GLY A 102 15.64 -16.30 -4.93
CA GLY A 102 14.98 -17.46 -5.52
C GLY A 102 13.46 -17.23 -5.59
N ASP A 103 12.71 -18.09 -4.97
CA ASP A 103 11.25 -18.01 -4.81
C ASP A 103 10.80 -17.33 -3.50
N GLN A 104 11.73 -17.05 -2.59
CA GLN A 104 11.43 -16.45 -1.30
C GLN A 104 11.25 -14.94 -1.38
N VAL A 105 10.40 -14.41 -0.49
CA VAL A 105 10.14 -12.99 -0.27
C VAL A 105 10.62 -12.59 1.12
N LEU A 106 11.31 -11.45 1.22
CA LEU A 106 11.72 -10.89 2.50
C LEU A 106 10.55 -10.13 3.14
N MET A 107 10.28 -10.47 4.38
CA MET A 107 9.33 -9.74 5.22
C MET A 107 10.03 -9.26 6.48
N ILE A 108 9.58 -8.12 7.01
CA ILE A 108 10.02 -7.60 8.32
C ILE A 108 8.86 -7.66 9.31
N TYR A 109 9.16 -7.91 10.59
CA TYR A 109 8.17 -7.80 11.67
C TYR A 109 8.46 -6.55 12.49
N ARG A 110 7.49 -5.64 12.56
CA ARG A 110 7.61 -4.38 13.29
C ARG A 110 6.27 -3.95 13.87
N LEU A 111 6.28 -3.40 15.07
CA LEU A 111 5.09 -2.87 15.75
C LEU A 111 3.91 -3.87 15.76
N GLY A 112 4.21 -5.16 15.95
CA GLY A 112 3.23 -6.23 16.03
C GLY A 112 2.62 -6.65 14.68
N LYS A 113 3.22 -6.26 13.53
CA LYS A 113 2.73 -6.61 12.19
C LYS A 113 3.85 -6.99 11.23
N TRP A 114 3.52 -7.87 10.29
CA TRP A 114 4.37 -8.13 9.13
C TRP A 114 4.27 -6.99 8.13
N ASP A 115 5.41 -6.56 7.60
CA ASP A 115 5.57 -5.41 6.73
C ASP A 115 6.64 -5.68 5.67
N LEU A 116 6.78 -4.77 4.70
CA LEU A 116 7.92 -4.70 3.79
C LEU A 116 8.85 -3.57 4.22
N PRO A 117 10.17 -3.71 4.05
CA PRO A 117 11.13 -2.67 4.42
C PRO A 117 10.91 -1.41 3.58
N LYS A 118 10.90 -0.25 4.23
CA LYS A 118 10.62 1.07 3.64
C LYS A 118 10.91 2.19 4.62
N GLY A 119 11.43 3.28 4.12
CA GLY A 119 11.64 4.45 4.95
C GLY A 119 11.33 5.77 4.23
N LYS A 120 11.63 6.88 4.89
CA LYS A 120 11.34 8.23 4.40
C LYS A 120 12.40 8.67 3.38
N LEU A 121 11.94 9.10 2.21
CA LEU A 121 12.84 9.70 1.22
C LEU A 121 13.35 11.07 1.71
N LYS A 122 14.63 11.36 1.46
CA LYS A 122 15.22 12.66 1.68
C LYS A 122 14.69 13.66 0.65
N ASN A 123 14.84 14.97 0.97
CA ASN A 123 14.50 16.00 -0.01
C ASN A 123 15.40 15.83 -1.25
N ASP A 124 14.81 15.95 -2.42
CA ASP A 124 15.49 15.88 -3.72
C ASP A 124 16.20 14.53 -4.02
N GLU A 125 15.96 13.51 -3.21
CA GLU A 125 16.44 12.15 -3.44
C GLU A 125 15.61 11.46 -4.53
N ASP A 126 16.28 10.81 -5.49
CA ASP A 126 15.60 9.93 -6.45
C ASP A 126 14.86 8.81 -5.72
N GLN A 127 13.63 8.52 -6.15
CA GLN A 127 12.76 7.60 -5.42
C GLN A 127 13.30 6.17 -5.41
N ALA A 128 13.93 5.73 -6.50
CA ALA A 128 14.46 4.37 -6.61
C ALA A 128 15.74 4.23 -5.78
N VAL A 129 16.62 5.23 -5.82
CA VAL A 129 17.85 5.28 -5.02
C VAL A 129 17.52 5.32 -3.53
N GLY A 130 16.57 6.17 -3.13
CA GLY A 130 16.14 6.26 -1.74
C GLY A 130 15.45 4.98 -1.25
N ALA A 131 14.65 4.33 -2.10
CA ALA A 131 14.05 3.04 -1.76
C ALA A 131 15.11 1.96 -1.52
N LEU A 132 16.12 1.87 -2.40
CA LEU A 132 17.22 0.93 -2.25
C LEU A 132 17.97 1.18 -0.92
N ARG A 133 18.37 2.42 -0.66
CA ARG A 133 19.06 2.82 0.57
C ARG A 133 18.27 2.43 1.81
N GLU A 134 16.97 2.77 1.88
CA GLU A 134 16.13 2.47 3.04
C GLU A 134 16.03 0.96 3.29
N VAL A 135 15.86 0.15 2.23
CA VAL A 135 15.78 -1.31 2.37
C VAL A 135 17.11 -1.89 2.84
N GLU A 136 18.25 -1.42 2.31
CA GLU A 136 19.58 -1.84 2.77
C GLU A 136 19.83 -1.42 4.23
N GLU A 137 19.43 -0.21 4.64
CA GLU A 137 19.56 0.29 6.02
C GLU A 137 18.70 -0.55 7.00
N GLU A 138 17.45 -0.86 6.65
CA GLU A 138 16.52 -1.60 7.51
C GLU A 138 16.84 -3.10 7.64
N THR A 139 17.52 -3.69 6.64
CA THR A 139 17.73 -5.15 6.55
C THR A 139 19.20 -5.59 6.56
N ASN A 140 20.12 -4.66 6.29
CA ASN A 140 21.56 -4.93 6.12
C ASN A 140 21.86 -5.97 5.03
N ILE A 141 21.07 -5.99 3.95
CA ILE A 141 21.23 -6.86 2.78
C ILE A 141 21.76 -6.02 1.61
N LYS A 142 22.68 -6.56 0.80
CA LYS A 142 23.07 -5.92 -0.48
C LYS A 142 22.09 -6.29 -1.56
N LEU A 143 21.63 -5.29 -2.32
CA LEU A 143 20.48 -5.43 -3.20
C LEU A 143 20.78 -4.95 -4.63
N GLU A 144 20.13 -5.57 -5.58
CA GLU A 144 20.00 -5.11 -6.96
C GLU A 144 18.59 -4.53 -7.15
N LEU A 145 18.52 -3.28 -7.61
CA LEU A 145 17.27 -2.60 -7.88
C LEU A 145 16.63 -3.14 -9.17
N GLY A 146 15.33 -3.45 -9.12
CA GLY A 146 14.53 -3.93 -10.24
C GLY A 146 13.43 -2.98 -10.66
N GLU A 147 12.34 -3.52 -11.19
CA GLU A 147 11.19 -2.76 -11.73
C GLU A 147 10.35 -2.09 -10.63
N GLU A 148 9.67 -1.00 -11.01
CA GLU A 148 8.71 -0.32 -10.13
C GLU A 148 7.44 -1.17 -9.96
N LEU A 149 7.00 -1.32 -8.71
CA LEU A 149 5.75 -1.97 -8.32
C LEU A 149 4.66 -0.92 -8.06
N PRO A 150 3.37 -1.33 -7.93
CA PRO A 150 2.29 -0.41 -7.64
C PRO A 150 2.50 0.40 -6.37
N SER A 151 2.56 1.72 -6.49
CA SER A 151 2.66 2.63 -5.33
C SER A 151 1.41 2.55 -4.46
N THR A 152 1.59 2.72 -3.16
CA THR A 152 0.52 2.79 -2.17
C THR A 152 0.47 4.16 -1.49
N TRP A 153 -0.72 4.55 -1.04
CA TRP A 153 -0.96 5.78 -0.30
C TRP A 153 -1.69 5.44 0.97
N HIS A 154 -1.15 5.78 2.14
CA HIS A 154 -1.86 5.56 3.40
C HIS A 154 -1.91 6.82 4.26
N SER A 155 -3.04 7.00 4.94
CA SER A 155 -3.23 8.11 5.86
C SER A 155 -2.80 7.75 7.28
N TYR A 156 -2.24 8.71 7.99
CA TYR A 156 -1.92 8.61 9.41
C TYR A 156 -1.90 10.00 10.06
N ALA A 157 -2.05 10.05 11.38
CA ALA A 157 -1.91 11.29 12.14
C ALA A 157 -0.47 11.44 12.62
N TYR A 158 0.10 12.63 12.48
CA TYR A 158 1.44 12.95 12.99
C TYR A 158 1.51 14.39 13.47
N LYS A 159 1.85 14.59 14.75
CA LYS A 159 1.96 15.92 15.40
C LYS A 159 0.78 16.83 15.08
N GLY A 160 -0.45 16.32 15.23
CA GLY A 160 -1.69 17.03 14.98
C GLY A 160 -2.04 17.27 13.50
N ASN A 161 -1.22 16.80 12.56
CA ASN A 161 -1.48 16.92 11.14
C ASN A 161 -2.03 15.61 10.54
N LYS A 162 -2.91 15.75 9.55
CA LYS A 162 -3.35 14.66 8.69
C LYS A 162 -2.29 14.44 7.62
N MET A 163 -1.67 13.29 7.63
CA MET A 163 -0.62 12.92 6.68
C MET A 163 -1.15 11.91 5.67
N LEU A 164 -0.72 12.05 4.42
CA LEU A 164 -0.92 11.03 3.39
C LEU A 164 0.45 10.65 2.83
N LYS A 165 0.94 9.46 3.20
CA LYS A 165 2.25 8.96 2.78
C LYS A 165 2.10 8.21 1.44
N LYS A 166 2.80 8.68 0.41
CA LYS A 166 3.04 7.89 -0.81
C LYS A 166 4.26 7.01 -0.57
N THR A 167 4.11 5.70 -0.72
CA THR A 167 5.25 4.77 -0.78
C THR A 167 5.41 4.29 -2.22
N SER A 168 6.57 4.57 -2.81
CA SER A 168 7.01 4.00 -4.08
C SER A 168 7.71 2.67 -3.80
N TRP A 169 7.23 1.61 -4.42
CA TRP A 169 7.72 0.25 -4.21
C TRP A 169 8.51 -0.23 -5.41
N TYR A 170 9.58 -0.97 -5.15
CA TYR A 170 10.43 -1.56 -6.18
C TYR A 170 10.63 -3.05 -5.89
N LEU A 171 10.65 -3.85 -6.94
CA LEU A 171 11.18 -5.20 -6.86
C LEU A 171 12.68 -5.10 -6.68
N MET A 172 13.24 -5.85 -5.73
CA MET A 172 14.67 -5.89 -5.48
C MET A 172 15.14 -7.33 -5.37
N LYS A 173 16.36 -7.61 -5.80
CA LYS A 173 16.97 -8.94 -5.71
C LYS A 173 18.08 -8.91 -4.67
N SER A 174 18.12 -9.90 -3.81
CA SER A 174 19.23 -10.08 -2.87
C SER A 174 20.50 -10.48 -3.62
N LEU A 175 21.58 -9.73 -3.41
CA LEU A 175 22.94 -10.05 -3.88
C LEU A 175 23.75 -10.71 -2.78
N ASP A 176 23.67 -10.17 -1.54
CA ASP A 176 24.37 -10.71 -0.37
C ASP A 176 23.54 -10.43 0.88
N ASP A 177 23.15 -11.48 1.58
CA ASP A 177 22.37 -11.44 2.83
C ASP A 177 23.11 -12.08 4.01
N THR A 178 24.42 -12.29 3.90
CA THR A 178 25.26 -12.92 4.94
C THR A 178 25.27 -12.14 6.25
N LEU A 179 25.08 -10.81 6.17
CA LEU A 179 25.03 -9.91 7.30
C LEU A 179 23.61 -9.40 7.62
N MET A 180 22.59 -10.10 7.12
CA MET A 180 21.18 -9.74 7.36
C MET A 180 20.89 -9.57 8.84
N LYS A 181 20.34 -8.41 9.20
CA LYS A 181 19.92 -8.08 10.57
C LYS A 181 18.87 -6.99 10.56
N PRO A 182 17.93 -6.98 11.53
CA PRO A 182 16.95 -5.91 11.67
C PRO A 182 17.60 -4.61 12.15
N GLN A 183 17.13 -3.48 11.67
CA GLN A 183 17.41 -2.15 12.22
C GLN A 183 16.48 -1.89 13.40
N THR A 184 16.96 -2.13 14.62
CA THR A 184 16.13 -2.07 15.83
C THR A 184 15.68 -0.65 16.18
N GLU A 185 16.40 0.39 15.72
CA GLU A 185 16.05 1.80 15.88
C GLU A 185 14.75 2.17 15.16
N GLU A 186 14.40 1.42 14.10
CA GLU A 186 13.13 1.53 13.37
C GLU A 186 12.05 0.57 13.90
N TYR A 187 12.23 0.02 15.11
CA TYR A 187 11.32 -0.96 15.74
C TYR A 187 11.15 -2.25 14.92
N ILE A 188 12.14 -2.61 14.12
CA ILE A 188 12.16 -3.87 13.40
C ILE A 188 12.69 -4.95 14.36
N GLU A 189 11.84 -5.92 14.66
CA GLU A 189 12.13 -7.00 15.60
C GLU A 189 12.69 -8.24 14.88
N GLU A 190 12.27 -8.43 13.62
CA GLU A 190 12.64 -9.60 12.82
C GLU A 190 12.73 -9.25 11.33
N VAL A 191 13.70 -9.86 10.63
CA VAL A 191 13.83 -9.90 9.17
C VAL A 191 13.86 -11.36 8.77
N ARG A 192 12.93 -11.78 7.88
CA ARG A 192 12.76 -13.20 7.55
C ARG A 192 12.51 -13.42 6.07
N TRP A 193 13.20 -14.41 5.52
CA TRP A 193 12.84 -14.98 4.24
C TRP A 193 11.64 -15.93 4.41
N MET A 194 10.63 -15.77 3.56
CA MET A 194 9.42 -16.57 3.56
C MET A 194 9.15 -17.16 2.19
N SER A 195 8.68 -18.39 2.16
CA SER A 195 8.07 -18.94 0.95
C SER A 195 6.84 -18.12 0.53
N PRO A 196 6.39 -18.17 -0.73
CA PRO A 196 5.16 -17.51 -1.17
C PRO A 196 3.94 -17.84 -0.30
N GLN A 197 3.81 -19.09 0.12
CA GLN A 197 2.71 -19.56 0.95
C GLN A 197 2.77 -18.96 2.36
N GLU A 198 3.95 -18.93 2.98
CA GLU A 198 4.15 -18.31 4.29
C GLU A 198 3.89 -16.80 4.22
N ALA A 199 4.43 -16.10 3.21
CA ALA A 199 4.19 -14.68 3.01
C ALA A 199 2.68 -14.40 2.89
N LEU A 200 1.94 -15.16 2.08
CA LEU A 200 0.49 -15.01 1.94
C LEU A 200 -0.27 -15.25 3.26
N ALA A 201 0.13 -16.24 4.04
CA ALA A 201 -0.47 -16.50 5.35
C ALA A 201 -0.22 -15.34 6.34
N LYS A 202 0.98 -14.75 6.32
CA LYS A 202 1.34 -13.61 7.18
C LYS A 202 0.66 -12.29 6.80
N LEU A 203 0.04 -12.20 5.61
CA LEU A 203 -0.73 -11.01 5.23
C LEU A 203 -2.00 -10.81 6.07
N GLU A 204 -2.47 -11.80 6.81
CA GLU A 204 -3.58 -11.64 7.77
C GLU A 204 -3.17 -10.72 8.94
N ASP A 205 -1.88 -10.80 9.34
CA ASP A 205 -1.28 -9.95 10.37
C ASP A 205 -0.46 -8.79 9.77
N SER A 206 -0.85 -8.31 8.59
CA SER A 206 -0.16 -7.25 7.87
C SER A 206 -1.11 -6.07 7.58
N TYR A 207 -0.56 -5.00 6.99
CA TYR A 207 -1.35 -3.88 6.49
C TYR A 207 -1.94 -4.20 5.12
N ALA A 208 -3.15 -3.74 4.84
CA ALA A 208 -3.81 -3.94 3.54
C ALA A 208 -2.99 -3.36 2.37
N SER A 209 -2.23 -2.29 2.61
CA SER A 209 -1.30 -1.72 1.63
C SER A 209 -0.14 -2.65 1.28
N ILE A 210 0.39 -3.38 2.24
CA ILE A 210 1.45 -4.39 2.04
C ILE A 210 0.88 -5.62 1.34
N ALA A 211 -0.29 -6.08 1.79
CA ALA A 211 -0.98 -7.19 1.15
C ALA A 211 -1.22 -6.94 -0.34
N LEU A 212 -1.52 -5.70 -0.74
CA LEU A 212 -1.66 -5.32 -2.15
C LEU A 212 -0.35 -5.54 -2.92
N VAL A 213 0.79 -5.08 -2.40
CA VAL A 213 2.10 -5.18 -3.07
C VAL A 213 2.54 -6.64 -3.21
N VAL A 214 2.47 -7.40 -2.11
CA VAL A 214 2.89 -8.82 -2.08
C VAL A 214 2.01 -9.66 -3.01
N ARG A 215 0.67 -9.50 -2.94
CA ARG A 215 -0.26 -10.23 -3.83
C ARG A 215 -0.06 -9.85 -5.28
N HIS A 216 0.17 -8.57 -5.59
CA HIS A 216 0.45 -8.13 -6.96
C HIS A 216 1.68 -8.84 -7.53
N TYR A 217 2.77 -8.89 -6.77
CA TYR A 217 3.98 -9.60 -7.19
C TYR A 217 3.72 -11.09 -7.39
N LEU A 218 3.18 -11.78 -6.40
CA LEU A 218 2.96 -13.23 -6.45
C LEU A 218 1.98 -13.65 -7.55
N THR A 219 0.95 -12.85 -7.83
CA THR A 219 0.01 -13.14 -8.92
C THR A 219 0.66 -12.97 -10.30
N ASN A 220 1.54 -11.98 -10.47
CA ASN A 220 2.19 -11.69 -11.75
C ASN A 220 3.40 -12.59 -12.03
N THR A 221 3.96 -13.23 -11.00
CA THR A 221 5.09 -14.18 -11.11
C THR A 221 4.64 -15.62 -11.16
N ALA A 222 3.46 -15.97 -10.67
CA ALA A 222 2.91 -17.33 -10.65
C ALA A 222 2.73 -18.00 -12.04
N GLY A 223 3.14 -17.37 -13.12
CA GLY A 223 3.10 -17.91 -14.48
C GLY A 223 4.35 -17.68 -15.32
N LYS A 224 5.37 -17.06 -14.75
CA LYS A 224 6.63 -16.83 -15.47
C LYS A 224 7.71 -17.80 -14.95
N PRO A 225 8.25 -18.71 -15.78
CA PRO A 225 9.42 -19.47 -15.40
C PRO A 225 10.54 -18.48 -15.05
N ALA A 226 11.28 -18.77 -13.97
CA ALA A 226 12.45 -17.98 -13.58
C ALA A 226 13.33 -17.78 -14.82
N LYS A 227 13.55 -16.54 -15.23
CA LYS A 227 14.54 -16.25 -16.29
C LYS A 227 15.86 -16.81 -15.82
N ALA A 228 16.37 -17.82 -16.54
CA ALA A 228 17.72 -18.33 -16.34
C ALA A 228 18.70 -17.14 -16.39
N PRO A 229 19.76 -17.14 -15.56
CA PRO A 229 20.77 -16.11 -15.61
C PRO A 229 21.34 -16.08 -17.04
N ALA A 230 21.41 -14.89 -17.63
CA ALA A 230 22.06 -14.69 -18.92
C ALA A 230 23.49 -15.19 -18.76
N ALA A 231 23.84 -16.25 -19.51
CA ALA A 231 25.20 -16.74 -19.58
C ALA A 231 26.08 -15.58 -20.04
N GLY A 232 27.01 -15.16 -19.20
CA GLY A 232 28.00 -14.15 -19.53
C GLY A 232 28.82 -14.60 -20.72
N LYS A 233 28.97 -13.71 -21.68
CA LYS A 233 30.00 -13.78 -22.71
C LYS A 233 31.19 -12.97 -22.22
#